data_d91190e55e9827914e5f941e7d6ae997
#
_entry.id   d91190e55e9827914e5f941e7d6ae997
#
_cell.length_a   1.000
_cell.length_b   1.000
_cell.length_c   1.000
_cell.angle_alpha   90.00
_cell.angle_beta   90.00
_cell.angle_gamma   90.00
#
_symmetry.space_group_name_H-M   'P 1'
#
loop_
_entity.id
_entity.type
_entity.pdbx_description
1 polymer ?
#
loop_
_entity_poly.entity_id
_entity_poly.type
_entity_poly.pdbx_seq_one_letter_code
_entity_poly.pdbx_strand_id
1 'polypeptide(L)'
;MNNKIFLNIASYRDPLLQYTINNVIARAKYPENLVFGICWQYGQEENSSLDFQGLENRVIKVPAFQSKGCSWARNLSFQLHKDEDFFWLIDSHMDFADNWDESLIEQYHQTEDEKAILS
;
A
#
# COMPACT_ATOMS: atom_id res chain seq x y z
N MET A 1 0.33 -15.97 13.61
CA MET A 1 -0.16 -15.13 12.49
C MET A 1 -0.54 -13.78 13.05
N ASN A 2 -0.01 -12.68 12.47
CA ASN A 2 -0.27 -11.32 12.97
C ASN A 2 -1.42 -10.62 12.23
N ASN A 3 -1.92 -11.18 11.14
CA ASN A 3 -2.96 -10.64 10.28
C ASN A 3 -2.63 -9.25 9.69
N LYS A 4 -1.37 -8.83 9.74
CA LYS A 4 -0.96 -7.58 9.14
C LYS A 4 -0.94 -7.68 7.63
N ILE A 5 -1.40 -6.62 6.98
CA ILE A 5 -1.44 -6.53 5.51
C ILE A 5 -0.44 -5.47 5.09
N PHE A 6 0.56 -5.90 4.31
CA PHE A 6 1.52 -4.99 3.71
C PHE A 6 0.97 -4.49 2.39
N LEU A 7 0.75 -3.18 2.29
CA LEU A 7 0.22 -2.54 1.09
C LEU A 7 1.38 -1.97 0.27
N ASN A 8 1.66 -2.59 -0.87
CA ASN A 8 2.72 -2.15 -1.77
C ASN A 8 2.15 -1.15 -2.77
N ILE A 9 2.60 0.10 -2.68
CA ILE A 9 2.14 1.18 -3.55
C ILE A 9 3.32 1.81 -4.26
N ALA A 10 3.28 1.85 -5.59
CA ALA A 10 4.21 2.65 -6.38
C ALA A 10 3.44 3.83 -6.97
N SER A 11 3.81 5.03 -6.58
CA SER A 11 3.13 6.26 -7.01
C SER A 11 4.08 7.12 -7.83
N TYR A 12 3.59 7.63 -8.97
CA TYR A 12 4.33 8.51 -9.84
C TYR A 12 3.51 9.75 -10.13
N ARG A 13 3.88 10.88 -9.49
CA ARG A 13 3.24 12.19 -9.69
C ARG A 13 1.71 12.11 -9.62
N ASP A 14 1.20 11.29 -8.72
CA ASP A 14 -0.24 11.03 -8.64
C ASP A 14 -0.85 11.86 -7.51
N PRO A 15 -1.70 12.85 -7.84
CA PRO A 15 -2.33 13.67 -6.81
C PRO A 15 -3.36 12.91 -5.97
N LEU A 16 -3.75 11.70 -6.39
CA LEU A 16 -4.74 10.90 -5.67
C LEU A 16 -4.14 9.95 -4.64
N LEU A 17 -2.81 9.97 -4.46
CA LEU A 17 -2.17 9.06 -3.51
C LEU A 17 -2.73 9.21 -2.10
N GLN A 18 -2.84 10.44 -1.60
CA GLN A 18 -3.39 10.68 -0.27
C GLN A 18 -4.85 10.24 -0.18
N TYR A 19 -5.64 10.47 -1.24
CA TYR A 19 -7.02 10.00 -1.30
C TYR A 19 -7.08 8.47 -1.16
N THR A 20 -6.20 7.76 -1.87
CA THR A 20 -6.15 6.29 -1.80
C THR A 20 -5.79 5.82 -0.40
N ILE A 21 -4.80 6.45 0.23
CA ILE A 21 -4.42 6.13 1.61
C ILE A 21 -5.61 6.34 2.55
N ASN A 22 -6.28 7.48 2.45
CA ASN A 22 -7.44 7.78 3.29
C ASN A 22 -8.57 6.78 3.06
N ASN A 23 -8.82 6.41 1.82
CA ASN A 23 -9.90 5.49 1.47
C ASN A 23 -9.62 4.08 2.00
N VAL A 24 -8.40 3.59 1.84
CA VAL A 24 -8.04 2.25 2.30
C VAL A 24 -8.16 2.15 3.83
N ILE A 25 -7.80 3.20 4.54
CA ILE A 25 -7.91 3.24 6.00
C ILE A 25 -9.39 3.32 6.43
N ALA A 26 -10.14 4.21 5.80
CA ALA A 26 -11.54 4.46 6.19
C ALA A 26 -12.43 3.24 5.94
N ARG A 27 -12.12 2.43 4.93
CA ARG A 27 -12.91 1.28 4.54
C ARG A 27 -12.45 -0.02 5.18
N ALA A 28 -11.30 -0.03 5.85
CA ALA A 28 -10.79 -1.21 6.52
C ALA A 28 -11.56 -1.46 7.82
N LYS A 29 -11.82 -2.73 8.12
CA LYS A 29 -12.42 -3.13 9.39
C LYS A 29 -11.41 -3.05 10.53
N TYR A 30 -10.15 -3.39 10.24
CA TYR A 30 -9.05 -3.40 11.22
C TYR A 30 -7.89 -2.57 10.70
N PRO A 31 -8.01 -1.23 10.63
CA PRO A 31 -6.98 -0.40 10.03
C PRO A 31 -5.64 -0.48 10.77
N GLU A 32 -5.65 -0.82 12.05
CA GLU A 32 -4.43 -0.98 12.85
C GLU A 32 -3.52 -2.11 12.36
N ASN A 33 -4.04 -3.01 11.51
CA ASN A 33 -3.26 -4.10 10.93
C ASN A 33 -2.64 -3.73 9.57
N LEU A 34 -2.87 -2.52 9.09
CA LEU A 34 -2.32 -2.08 7.80
C LEU A 34 -0.90 -1.56 7.96
N VAL A 35 -0.03 -1.95 7.03
CA VAL A 35 1.35 -1.45 6.95
C VAL A 35 1.57 -0.94 5.53
N PHE A 36 1.89 0.34 5.40
CA PHE A 36 2.11 0.95 4.08
C PHE A 36 3.57 0.85 3.68
N GLY A 37 3.82 0.31 2.49
CA GLY A 37 5.13 0.31 1.86
C GLY A 37 5.05 1.05 0.53
N ILE A 38 5.57 2.27 0.48
CA ILE A 38 5.31 3.17 -0.65
C ILE A 38 6.61 3.63 -1.27
N CYS A 39 6.72 3.51 -2.60
CA CYS A 39 7.70 4.25 -3.36
C CYS A 39 6.99 5.49 -3.93
N TRP A 40 7.26 6.64 -3.33
CA TRP A 40 6.58 7.90 -3.66
C TRP A 40 7.48 8.73 -4.58
N GLN A 41 7.16 8.70 -5.87
CA GLN A 41 7.87 9.44 -6.89
C GLN A 41 7.13 10.77 -7.10
N TYR A 42 7.53 11.77 -6.33
CA TYR A 42 6.79 13.04 -6.23
C TYR A 42 7.16 14.03 -7.33
N GLY A 43 6.16 14.81 -7.77
CA GLY A 43 6.36 15.95 -8.66
C GLY A 43 6.52 17.25 -7.89
N GLN A 44 6.83 18.33 -8.63
CA GLN A 44 7.05 19.65 -7.99
C GLN A 44 5.79 20.23 -7.36
N GLU A 45 4.63 19.87 -7.88
CA GLU A 45 3.34 20.34 -7.41
C GLU A 45 2.80 19.58 -6.20
N GLU A 46 3.47 18.50 -5.81
CA GLU A 46 3.02 17.69 -4.68
C GLU A 46 3.62 18.21 -3.38
N ASN A 47 2.79 18.27 -2.35
CA ASN A 47 3.23 18.70 -1.03
C ASN A 47 4.13 17.66 -0.37
N SER A 48 4.83 18.11 0.65
CA SER A 48 6.01 17.46 1.20
C SER A 48 5.74 16.25 2.09
N SER A 49 4.49 15.93 2.44
CA SER A 49 4.23 14.84 3.37
C SER A 49 2.91 14.14 3.12
N LEU A 50 2.89 12.85 3.46
CA LEU A 50 1.68 12.03 3.44
C LEU A 50 1.20 11.83 4.87
N ASP A 51 -0.12 11.73 5.04
CA ASP A 51 -0.76 11.47 6.32
C ASP A 51 -1.25 10.03 6.36
N PHE A 52 -0.75 9.25 7.32
CA PHE A 52 -1.13 7.84 7.52
C PHE A 52 -1.99 7.66 8.76
N GLN A 53 -2.47 8.74 9.36
CA GLN A 53 -3.35 8.70 10.54
C GLN A 53 -2.75 7.90 11.71
N GLY A 54 -1.42 7.94 11.85
CA GLY A 54 -0.71 7.25 12.92
C GLY A 54 -0.39 5.77 12.64
N LEU A 55 -0.77 5.26 11.47
CA LEU A 55 -0.52 3.85 11.13
C LEU A 55 0.91 3.64 10.65
N GLU A 56 1.38 2.39 10.75
CA GLU A 56 2.74 2.04 10.36
C GLU A 56 2.95 2.25 8.87
N ASN A 57 4.05 2.92 8.52
CA ASN A 57 4.37 3.22 7.13
C ASN A 57 5.88 3.22 6.92
N ARG A 58 6.27 2.85 5.72
CA ARG A 58 7.65 2.82 5.27
C ARG A 58 7.65 3.44 3.88
N VAL A 59 8.20 4.65 3.75
CA VAL A 59 8.12 5.42 2.52
C VAL A 59 9.51 5.67 1.96
N ILE A 60 9.70 5.31 0.69
CA ILE A 60 10.87 5.72 -0.09
C ILE A 60 10.42 6.91 -0.93
N LYS A 61 11.03 8.08 -0.72
CA LYS A 61 10.66 9.30 -1.40
C LYS A 61 11.70 9.62 -2.46
N VAL A 62 11.28 9.69 -3.72
CA VAL A 62 12.16 9.90 -4.87
C VAL A 62 11.59 10.99 -5.74
N PRO A 63 12.41 11.98 -6.19
CA PRO A 63 11.91 12.94 -7.20
C PRO A 63 11.50 12.20 -8.47
N ALA A 64 10.37 12.59 -9.06
CA ALA A 64 9.81 11.89 -10.22
C ALA A 64 10.80 11.82 -11.39
N PHE A 65 11.64 12.85 -11.57
CA PHE A 65 12.61 12.85 -12.68
C PHE A 65 13.70 11.78 -12.54
N GLN A 66 13.85 11.19 -11.35
CA GLN A 66 14.80 10.10 -11.11
C GLN A 66 14.17 8.72 -11.24
N SER A 67 12.89 8.66 -11.59
CA SER A 67 12.18 7.38 -11.73
C SER A 67 12.76 6.52 -12.85
N LYS A 68 12.85 5.23 -12.58
CA LYS A 68 13.28 4.23 -13.57
C LYS A 68 12.12 3.33 -14.01
N GLY A 69 10.90 3.76 -13.77
CA GLY A 69 9.69 3.08 -14.22
C GLY A 69 8.95 2.33 -13.11
N CYS A 70 7.80 1.78 -13.49
CA CYS A 70 6.87 1.17 -12.53
C CYS A 70 7.46 -0.08 -11.87
N SER A 71 8.09 -0.96 -12.64
CA SER A 71 8.68 -2.19 -12.08
C SER A 71 9.79 -1.89 -11.09
N TRP A 72 10.61 -0.90 -11.37
CA TRP A 72 11.65 -0.45 -10.46
C TRP A 72 11.05 0.07 -9.15
N ALA A 73 10.02 0.91 -9.25
CA ALA A 73 9.35 1.48 -8.09
C ALA A 73 8.67 0.40 -7.24
N ARG A 74 8.00 -0.56 -7.88
CA ARG A 74 7.37 -1.70 -7.19
C ARG A 74 8.41 -2.54 -6.45
N ASN A 75 9.57 -2.74 -7.07
CA ASN A 75 10.64 -3.50 -6.45
C ASN A 75 11.20 -2.79 -5.22
N LEU A 76 11.35 -1.47 -5.27
CA LEU A 76 11.77 -0.70 -4.11
C LEU A 76 10.78 -0.81 -2.97
N SER A 77 9.49 -0.64 -3.25
CA SER A 77 8.48 -0.73 -2.19
C SER A 77 8.32 -2.16 -1.69
N PHE A 78 8.52 -3.17 -2.54
CA PHE A 78 8.52 -4.58 -2.11
C PHE A 78 9.58 -4.84 -1.05
N GLN A 79 10.76 -4.23 -1.17
CA GLN A 79 11.85 -4.41 -0.20
C GLN A 79 11.51 -3.87 1.18
N LEU A 80 10.45 -3.10 1.32
CA LEU A 80 9.98 -2.58 2.59
C LEU A 80 9.13 -3.59 3.37
N HIS A 81 8.74 -4.69 2.73
CA HIS A 81 8.01 -5.78 3.39
C HIS A 81 8.91 -6.47 4.41
N LYS A 82 8.38 -6.79 5.57
CA LYS A 82 9.12 -7.48 6.63
C LYS A 82 8.41 -8.77 7.02
N ASP A 83 7.60 -8.73 8.08
CA ASP A 83 6.99 -9.93 8.66
C ASP A 83 5.47 -9.95 8.58
N GLU A 84 4.87 -9.06 7.80
CA GLU A 84 3.43 -9.04 7.61
C GLU A 84 2.97 -10.33 6.91
N ASP A 85 1.88 -10.91 7.40
CA ASP A 85 1.37 -12.17 6.89
C ASP A 85 0.80 -12.09 5.49
N PHE A 86 0.30 -10.91 5.10
CA PHE A 86 -0.35 -10.69 3.81
C PHE A 86 0.38 -9.60 3.05
N PHE A 87 0.39 -9.73 1.73
CA PHE A 87 1.03 -8.79 0.82
C PHE A 87 0.04 -8.44 -0.29
N TRP A 88 -0.21 -7.15 -0.52
CA TRP A 88 -1.17 -6.71 -1.53
C TRP A 88 -0.59 -5.57 -2.36
N LEU A 89 -0.62 -5.75 -3.69
CA LEU A 89 -0.23 -4.72 -4.65
C LEU A 89 -1.44 -3.86 -4.95
N ILE A 90 -1.34 -2.55 -4.72
CA ILE A 90 -2.42 -1.63 -5.06
C ILE A 90 -1.89 -0.45 -5.87
N ASP A 91 -2.77 0.16 -6.65
CA ASP A 91 -2.45 1.37 -7.39
C ASP A 91 -2.54 2.59 -6.49
N SER A 92 -1.91 3.69 -6.91
CA SER A 92 -1.94 4.94 -6.16
C SER A 92 -3.26 5.71 -6.31
N HIS A 93 -4.20 5.18 -7.09
CA HIS A 93 -5.53 5.78 -7.29
C HIS A 93 -6.59 4.68 -7.33
N MET A 94 -7.04 4.25 -6.15
CA MET A 94 -8.03 3.18 -6.01
C MET A 94 -9.09 3.55 -4.98
N ASP A 95 -10.28 2.99 -5.17
CA ASP A 95 -11.35 2.97 -4.19
C ASP A 95 -11.49 1.56 -3.63
N PHE A 96 -11.96 1.47 -2.39
CA PHE A 96 -12.09 0.20 -1.68
C PHE A 96 -13.52 0.01 -1.18
N ALA A 97 -13.96 -1.25 -1.12
CA ALA A 97 -15.24 -1.60 -0.53
C ALA A 97 -15.13 -1.62 1.00
N ASP A 98 -16.26 -1.46 1.68
CA ASP A 98 -16.29 -1.56 3.14
C ASP A 98 -15.80 -2.93 3.59
N ASN A 99 -14.98 -2.95 4.66
CA ASN A 99 -14.41 -4.18 5.23
C ASN A 99 -13.60 -5.00 4.23
N TRP A 100 -12.92 -4.31 3.30
CA TRP A 100 -12.15 -4.95 2.24
C TRP A 100 -11.06 -5.88 2.80
N ASP A 101 -10.47 -5.50 3.94
CA ASP A 101 -9.40 -6.27 4.59
C ASP A 101 -9.91 -7.61 5.14
N GLU A 102 -11.07 -7.62 5.75
CA GLU A 102 -11.69 -8.86 6.24
C GLU A 102 -12.02 -9.79 5.07
N SER A 103 -12.60 -9.25 4.00
CA SER A 103 -12.92 -10.04 2.80
C SER A 103 -11.67 -10.63 2.17
N LEU A 104 -10.59 -9.86 2.13
CA LEU A 104 -9.32 -10.30 1.56
C LEU A 104 -8.74 -11.49 2.34
N ILE A 105 -8.73 -11.38 3.66
CA ILE A 105 -8.21 -12.44 4.53
C ILE A 105 -9.09 -13.70 4.42
N GLU A 106 -10.41 -13.55 4.34
CA GLU A 106 -11.31 -14.68 4.14
C GLU A 106 -11.04 -15.40 2.83
N GLN A 107 -10.84 -14.67 1.74
CA GLN A 107 -10.50 -15.26 0.44
C GLN A 107 -9.18 -16.01 0.49
N TYR A 108 -8.20 -15.47 1.19
CA TYR A 108 -6.92 -16.15 1.37
C TYR A 108 -7.10 -17.49 2.06
N HIS A 109 -7.87 -17.54 3.14
CA HIS A 109 -8.11 -18.79 3.88
C HIS A 109 -8.91 -19.80 3.06
N GLN A 110 -9.82 -19.33 2.19
CA GLN A 110 -10.59 -20.21 1.32
C GLN A 110 -9.73 -20.87 0.26
N THR A 111 -8.69 -20.20 -0.21
CA THR A 111 -7.77 -20.79 -1.21
C THR A 111 -6.78 -21.76 -0.59
N GLU A 112 -6.61 -21.74 0.73
CA GLU A 112 -5.63 -22.54 1.46
C GLU A 112 -4.20 -22.37 0.94
N ASP A 113 -3.91 -21.24 0.30
CA ASP A 113 -2.58 -20.94 -0.23
C ASP A 113 -1.88 -19.93 0.68
N GLU A 114 -0.98 -20.41 1.53
CA GLU A 114 -0.27 -19.58 2.50
C GLU A 114 0.71 -18.58 1.88
N LYS A 115 0.96 -18.69 0.59
CA LYS A 115 1.91 -17.83 -0.12
C LYS A 115 1.23 -16.98 -1.18
N ALA A 116 -0.09 -16.91 -1.17
CA ALA A 116 -0.81 -16.15 -2.17
C ALA A 116 -0.49 -14.66 -2.06
N ILE A 117 -0.20 -14.03 -3.20
CA ILE A 117 -0.15 -12.60 -3.31
C ILE A 117 -1.52 -12.13 -3.76
N LEU A 118 -2.12 -11.27 -2.96
CA LEU A 118 -3.46 -10.76 -3.22
C LEU A 118 -3.36 -9.43 -3.96
N SER A 119 -4.16 -9.24 -4.97
CA SER A 119 -4.13 -8.00 -5.76
C SER A 119 -5.53 -7.61 -6.25
#